data_52cfe2f7ff047f39b9bf45d44afb461c
#
_entry.id   52cfe2f7ff047f39b9bf45d44afb461c
#
_cell.length_a   1.000
_cell.length_b   1.000
_cell.length_c   1.000
_cell.angle_alpha   90.00
_cell.angle_beta   90.00
_cell.angle_gamma   90.00
#
_symmetry.space_group_name_H-M   'P 1'
#
loop_
_entity.id
_entity.type
_entity.pdbx_description
1 polymer ?
#
loop_
_entity_poly.entity_id
_entity_poly.type
_entity_poly.pdbx_seq_one_letter_code
_entity_poly.pdbx_strand_id
1 'polypeptide(L)'
;SPMSRGLGDVYKRQIYHGPAKLKQIATRINFFTRAIGESLKSSGFELYSDSYFDTIRVKCDSTKILDLALKEGYNFWKYSDSVGISLDETVQVEDVEAILKIFKSSEVEPSTESIPEDLRRTDSYLTHPVFNSYHSETEMLRYIHRLENKDLSLNFSMIPLGSCTMKLNSVTEMEAVTWPEFSNLHPYAPEDQAKGYYELFKDLENWLCDITGFSKISLQPNAGSQGEYAGMLAIRDFHLDKGDSHRNICLIPTSAHGTNPASAVMVGMKVVGISCDEEGNIDSADFKSKINQYSKSLAAAMVTYPSTHGVFEDEIKEICSLVHEHGGQVYMDGANMNAMVGLCKPADIGADVCHLNLHKTFCIPHGGGGPGMGPIGVASHLAEFLPSNPLEPYKSKSKTGPVSATHWGSASILPISWAYIAMMGSKGLKYATEVAILNANYMAKKLSKDYKILYKGKMGLIAHECILDTRDLISEAGLTIDDIAKRLIDYGFHAPTMSWPVANTLMIEPTESESKAEIDRFCESMSSIKSEIDKVKSGEFSSEDNPLRGSPHTSLEVSSDNWNHEYSREIAAYPVQRLKTNKFWPSVGRVDNTHGDRNLICS
;
A
#
# COMPACT_ATOMS: atom_id res chain seq x y z
N SER A 1 -5.56 0.45 -7.61
CA SER A 1 -6.87 0.63 -6.96
C SER A 1 -6.83 0.06 -5.55
N PRO A 2 -7.37 0.74 -4.52
CA PRO A 2 -7.48 0.19 -3.16
C PRO A 2 -8.24 -1.15 -3.12
N MET A 3 -9.15 -1.39 -4.06
CA MET A 3 -9.89 -2.64 -4.16
C MET A 3 -9.07 -3.82 -4.66
N SER A 4 -7.92 -3.62 -5.31
CA SER A 4 -7.08 -4.73 -5.77
C SER A 4 -6.16 -5.29 -4.68
N ARG A 5 -5.93 -4.54 -3.61
CA ARG A 5 -5.11 -4.98 -2.47
C ARG A 5 -5.91 -5.96 -1.62
N GLY A 6 -5.42 -7.16 -1.44
CA GLY A 6 -6.09 -8.24 -0.73
C GLY A 6 -6.91 -9.20 -1.61
N LEU A 7 -7.46 -8.75 -2.72
CA LEU A 7 -8.13 -9.65 -3.67
C LEU A 7 -7.17 -10.69 -4.26
N GLY A 8 -5.90 -10.32 -4.47
CA GLY A 8 -4.89 -11.25 -4.98
C GLY A 8 -4.70 -12.49 -4.10
N ASP A 9 -4.69 -12.33 -2.77
CA ASP A 9 -4.54 -13.45 -1.83
C ASP A 9 -5.80 -14.31 -1.79
N VAL A 10 -6.97 -13.70 -1.83
CA VAL A 10 -8.26 -14.40 -1.94
C VAL A 10 -8.31 -15.21 -3.24
N TYR A 11 -7.97 -14.62 -4.38
CA TYR A 11 -7.95 -15.32 -5.66
C TYR A 11 -6.92 -16.46 -5.70
N LYS A 12 -5.73 -16.29 -5.14
CA LYS A 12 -4.73 -17.37 -5.05
C LYS A 12 -5.29 -18.58 -4.28
N ARG A 13 -5.92 -18.35 -3.13
CA ARG A 13 -6.59 -19.41 -2.35
C ARG A 13 -7.69 -20.09 -3.15
N GLN A 14 -8.54 -19.31 -3.84
CA GLN A 14 -9.62 -19.84 -4.67
C GLN A 14 -9.09 -20.65 -5.86
N ILE A 15 -8.03 -20.19 -6.53
CA ILE A 15 -7.40 -20.88 -7.65
C ILE A 15 -6.76 -22.19 -7.20
N TYR A 16 -6.03 -22.18 -6.07
CA TYR A 16 -5.32 -23.35 -5.56
C TYR A 16 -6.27 -24.45 -5.09
N HIS A 17 -7.30 -24.08 -4.34
CA HIS A 17 -8.25 -25.04 -3.78
C HIS A 17 -9.40 -25.39 -4.74
N GLY A 18 -9.83 -24.45 -5.56
CA GLY A 18 -11.02 -24.61 -6.41
C GLY A 18 -12.31 -24.77 -5.61
N PRO A 19 -13.47 -24.82 -6.28
CA PRO A 19 -14.76 -24.88 -5.59
C PRO A 19 -14.95 -26.16 -4.78
N ALA A 20 -14.47 -27.32 -5.29
CA ALA A 20 -14.63 -28.60 -4.60
C ALA A 20 -13.84 -28.68 -3.29
N LYS A 21 -12.56 -28.26 -3.30
CA LYS A 21 -11.72 -28.29 -2.10
C LYS A 21 -12.13 -27.26 -1.06
N LEU A 22 -12.55 -26.06 -1.50
CA LEU A 22 -13.12 -25.06 -0.59
C LEU A 22 -14.36 -25.59 0.12
N LYS A 23 -15.24 -26.28 -0.61
CA LYS A 23 -16.42 -26.92 0.00
C LYS A 23 -16.01 -28.02 0.99
N GLN A 24 -15.01 -28.84 0.68
CA GLN A 24 -14.50 -29.88 1.60
C GLN A 24 -13.93 -29.25 2.88
N ILE A 25 -13.13 -28.17 2.77
CA ILE A 25 -12.59 -27.43 3.92
C ILE A 25 -13.74 -26.92 4.79
N ALA A 26 -14.71 -26.23 4.20
CA ALA A 26 -15.86 -25.68 4.91
C ALA A 26 -16.70 -26.78 5.60
N THR A 27 -16.93 -27.88 4.91
CA THR A 27 -17.67 -29.04 5.47
C THR A 27 -16.93 -29.66 6.65
N ARG A 28 -15.59 -29.81 6.57
CA ARG A 28 -14.78 -30.36 7.67
C ARG A 28 -14.81 -29.44 8.90
N ILE A 29 -14.64 -28.15 8.71
CA ILE A 29 -14.72 -27.17 9.80
C ILE A 29 -16.09 -27.26 10.49
N ASN A 30 -17.17 -27.20 9.71
CA ASN A 30 -18.52 -27.28 10.26
C ASN A 30 -18.79 -28.64 10.94
N PHE A 31 -18.29 -29.74 10.39
CA PHE A 31 -18.40 -31.05 11.01
C PHE A 31 -17.77 -31.08 12.41
N PHE A 32 -16.54 -30.60 12.56
CA PHE A 32 -15.87 -30.52 13.87
C PHE A 32 -16.59 -29.59 14.83
N THR A 33 -17.08 -28.46 14.35
CA THR A 33 -17.84 -27.51 15.18
C THR A 33 -19.13 -28.13 15.69
N ARG A 34 -19.84 -28.90 14.84
CA ARG A 34 -21.03 -29.66 15.24
C ARG A 34 -20.69 -30.77 16.24
N ALA A 35 -19.64 -31.53 16.00
CA ALA A 35 -19.18 -32.57 16.92
C ALA A 35 -18.96 -32.01 18.34
N ILE A 36 -18.26 -30.87 18.45
CA ILE A 36 -18.08 -30.21 19.73
C ILE A 36 -19.42 -29.70 20.27
N GLY A 37 -20.22 -28.98 19.48
CA GLY A 37 -21.47 -28.38 19.91
C GLY A 37 -22.49 -29.41 20.43
N GLU A 38 -22.69 -30.54 19.71
CA GLU A 38 -23.62 -31.58 20.11
C GLU A 38 -23.11 -32.38 21.32
N SER A 39 -21.81 -32.65 21.39
CA SER A 39 -21.20 -33.28 22.56
C SER A 39 -21.37 -32.44 23.83
N LEU A 40 -21.19 -31.11 23.73
CA LEU A 40 -21.39 -30.19 24.84
C LEU A 40 -22.85 -30.14 25.26
N LYS A 41 -23.79 -30.07 24.30
CA LYS A 41 -25.25 -30.13 24.60
C LYS A 41 -25.63 -31.43 25.29
N SER A 42 -25.12 -32.57 24.82
CA SER A 42 -25.40 -33.87 25.44
C SER A 42 -24.86 -33.99 26.87
N SER A 43 -23.80 -33.25 27.17
CA SER A 43 -23.20 -33.15 28.51
C SER A 43 -23.85 -32.07 29.39
N GLY A 44 -24.95 -31.42 28.93
CA GLY A 44 -25.74 -30.47 29.71
C GLY A 44 -25.29 -29.01 29.57
N PHE A 45 -24.40 -28.69 28.67
CA PHE A 45 -24.05 -27.31 28.37
C PHE A 45 -25.09 -26.66 27.44
N GLU A 46 -25.37 -25.38 27.67
CA GLU A 46 -26.23 -24.58 26.81
C GLU A 46 -25.40 -23.76 25.83
N LEU A 47 -25.76 -23.81 24.54
CA LEU A 47 -25.18 -22.93 23.52
C LEU A 47 -26.05 -21.66 23.36
N TYR A 48 -25.42 -20.55 22.98
CA TYR A 48 -26.13 -19.28 22.71
C TYR A 48 -26.95 -19.31 21.42
N SER A 49 -26.63 -20.21 20.49
CA SER A 49 -27.32 -20.38 19.22
C SER A 49 -27.37 -21.86 18.83
N ASP A 50 -28.45 -22.27 18.22
CA ASP A 50 -28.60 -23.58 17.59
C ASP A 50 -28.10 -23.59 16.14
N SER A 51 -27.95 -22.38 15.52
CA SER A 51 -27.41 -22.20 14.19
C SER A 51 -26.01 -21.61 14.28
N TYR A 52 -25.03 -22.32 13.73
CA TYR A 52 -23.60 -21.92 13.73
C TYR A 52 -22.85 -22.60 12.58
N PHE A 53 -21.73 -22.02 12.16
CA PHE A 53 -20.88 -22.58 11.12
C PHE A 53 -19.55 -23.09 11.72
N ASP A 54 -18.69 -22.20 12.16
CA ASP A 54 -17.33 -22.47 12.66
C ASP A 54 -17.11 -21.99 14.10
N THR A 55 -18.05 -21.26 14.65
CA THR A 55 -17.94 -20.65 15.97
C THR A 55 -19.15 -20.97 16.83
N ILE A 56 -18.90 -21.47 18.03
CA ILE A 56 -19.92 -21.69 19.06
C ILE A 56 -19.62 -20.82 20.28
N ARG A 57 -20.69 -20.40 20.97
CA ARG A 57 -20.61 -19.75 22.26
C ARG A 57 -21.30 -20.60 23.30
N VAL A 58 -20.55 -21.00 24.35
CA VAL A 58 -20.96 -21.98 25.36
C VAL A 58 -21.17 -21.26 26.68
N LYS A 59 -22.36 -21.37 27.29
CA LYS A 59 -22.65 -20.87 28.63
C LYS A 59 -21.93 -21.71 29.67
N CYS A 60 -21.10 -21.08 30.48
CA CYS A 60 -20.29 -21.76 31.49
C CYS A 60 -19.64 -20.75 32.46
N ASP A 61 -19.01 -21.27 33.49
CA ASP A 61 -18.05 -20.50 34.28
C ASP A 61 -16.83 -20.21 33.40
N SER A 62 -16.82 -19.04 32.80
CA SER A 62 -15.81 -18.63 31.83
C SER A 62 -14.39 -18.67 32.42
N THR A 63 -14.21 -18.24 33.66
CA THR A 63 -12.90 -18.21 34.32
C THR A 63 -12.33 -19.62 34.46
N LYS A 64 -13.15 -20.55 34.99
CA LYS A 64 -12.74 -21.94 35.17
C LYS A 64 -12.42 -22.65 33.85
N ILE A 65 -13.23 -22.44 32.82
CA ILE A 65 -13.00 -23.07 31.51
C ILE A 65 -11.76 -22.51 30.85
N LEU A 66 -11.53 -21.18 30.90
CA LEU A 66 -10.33 -20.55 30.35
C LEU A 66 -9.05 -21.05 31.06
N ASP A 67 -9.07 -21.19 32.38
CA ASP A 67 -7.93 -21.74 33.12
C ASP A 67 -7.62 -23.19 32.73
N LEU A 68 -8.63 -24.01 32.47
CA LEU A 68 -8.46 -25.37 31.98
C LEU A 68 -7.96 -25.39 30.53
N ALA A 69 -8.52 -24.56 29.67
CA ALA A 69 -8.12 -24.42 28.28
C ALA A 69 -6.64 -24.03 28.17
N LEU A 70 -6.22 -23.01 28.94
CA LEU A 70 -4.83 -22.57 28.96
C LEU A 70 -3.85 -23.66 29.39
N LYS A 71 -4.23 -24.51 30.36
CA LYS A 71 -3.41 -25.68 30.80
C LYS A 71 -3.26 -26.72 29.71
N GLU A 72 -4.24 -26.90 28.84
CA GLU A 72 -4.21 -27.81 27.71
C GLU A 72 -3.65 -27.13 26.44
N GLY A 73 -3.22 -25.84 26.50
CA GLY A 73 -2.62 -25.11 25.38
C GLY A 73 -3.59 -24.42 24.44
N TYR A 74 -4.82 -24.16 24.85
CA TYR A 74 -5.86 -23.53 24.03
C TYR A 74 -6.28 -22.18 24.54
N ASN A 75 -6.54 -21.24 23.66
CA ASN A 75 -7.14 -19.93 23.92
C ASN A 75 -8.58 -19.92 23.44
N PHE A 76 -9.53 -19.64 24.35
CA PHE A 76 -10.91 -19.39 24.00
C PHE A 76 -11.25 -17.92 24.20
N TRP A 77 -12.26 -17.43 23.48
CA TRP A 77 -12.70 -16.05 23.64
C TRP A 77 -13.51 -15.88 24.93
N LYS A 78 -13.15 -14.90 25.75
CA LYS A 78 -13.78 -14.65 27.05
C LYS A 78 -15.02 -13.77 26.90
N TYR A 79 -16.14 -14.25 27.45
CA TYR A 79 -17.32 -13.45 27.79
C TYR A 79 -17.56 -13.50 29.30
N SER A 80 -18.48 -12.66 29.80
CA SER A 80 -18.79 -12.60 31.25
C SER A 80 -19.36 -13.91 31.81
N ASP A 81 -20.12 -14.65 31.00
CA ASP A 81 -20.92 -15.82 31.39
C ASP A 81 -20.72 -17.02 30.47
N SER A 82 -19.73 -16.97 29.61
CA SER A 82 -19.57 -17.94 28.53
C SER A 82 -18.17 -17.86 27.92
N VAL A 83 -17.84 -18.84 27.10
CA VAL A 83 -16.65 -18.82 26.25
C VAL A 83 -17.04 -18.99 24.77
N GLY A 84 -16.28 -18.35 23.88
CA GLY A 84 -16.37 -18.55 22.43
C GLY A 84 -15.28 -19.50 21.96
N ILE A 85 -15.63 -20.46 21.12
CA ILE A 85 -14.72 -21.42 20.50
C ILE A 85 -14.89 -21.29 18.99
N SER A 86 -13.81 -20.92 18.30
CA SER A 86 -13.78 -20.78 16.84
C SER A 86 -12.81 -21.80 16.27
N LEU A 87 -13.19 -22.43 15.18
CA LEU A 87 -12.45 -23.45 14.47
C LEU A 87 -12.10 -22.98 13.06
N ASP A 88 -10.95 -23.39 12.57
CA ASP A 88 -10.53 -23.14 11.21
C ASP A 88 -9.99 -24.42 10.53
N GLU A 89 -9.41 -24.28 9.35
CA GLU A 89 -8.86 -25.40 8.58
C GLU A 89 -7.65 -26.10 9.21
N THR A 90 -7.01 -25.49 10.21
CA THR A 90 -5.84 -26.07 10.88
C THR A 90 -6.20 -27.09 11.96
N VAL A 91 -7.45 -27.05 12.46
CA VAL A 91 -7.95 -27.92 13.52
C VAL A 91 -7.90 -29.40 13.12
N GLN A 92 -7.37 -30.24 14.02
CA GLN A 92 -7.26 -31.68 13.87
C GLN A 92 -8.24 -32.41 14.83
N VAL A 93 -8.31 -33.71 14.70
CA VAL A 93 -9.18 -34.55 15.57
C VAL A 93 -8.74 -34.44 17.03
N GLU A 94 -7.42 -34.41 17.25
CA GLU A 94 -6.80 -34.28 18.57
C GLU A 94 -7.19 -32.97 19.27
N ASP A 95 -7.40 -31.90 18.50
CA ASP A 95 -7.89 -30.62 19.04
C ASP A 95 -9.33 -30.75 19.52
N VAL A 96 -10.18 -31.45 18.75
CA VAL A 96 -11.57 -31.70 19.13
C VAL A 96 -11.63 -32.51 20.43
N GLU A 97 -10.84 -33.59 20.53
CA GLU A 97 -10.73 -34.43 21.75
C GLU A 97 -10.25 -33.59 22.96
N ALA A 98 -9.24 -32.75 22.77
CA ALA A 98 -8.73 -31.87 23.82
C ALA A 98 -9.78 -30.86 24.28
N ILE A 99 -10.49 -30.23 23.37
CA ILE A 99 -11.59 -29.30 23.69
C ILE A 99 -12.69 -30.02 24.49
N LEU A 100 -13.11 -31.20 24.07
CA LEU A 100 -14.12 -31.97 24.82
C LEU A 100 -13.63 -32.36 26.20
N LYS A 101 -12.36 -32.72 26.35
CA LYS A 101 -11.74 -33.02 27.66
C LYS A 101 -11.76 -31.81 28.59
N ILE A 102 -11.50 -30.60 28.12
CA ILE A 102 -11.59 -29.36 28.89
C ILE A 102 -12.96 -29.21 29.54
N PHE A 103 -14.03 -29.51 28.81
CA PHE A 103 -15.40 -29.48 29.31
C PHE A 103 -15.85 -30.74 30.05
N LYS A 104 -14.99 -31.77 30.12
CA LYS A 104 -15.34 -33.11 30.63
C LYS A 104 -16.55 -33.72 29.90
N SER A 105 -16.63 -33.49 28.63
CA SER A 105 -17.70 -33.97 27.74
C SER A 105 -17.21 -35.24 27.02
N SER A 106 -18.13 -36.15 26.76
CA SER A 106 -17.87 -37.32 25.89
C SER A 106 -18.21 -36.97 24.47
N GLU A 107 -17.44 -37.48 23.51
CA GLU A 107 -17.69 -37.29 22.11
C GLU A 107 -19.01 -37.91 21.67
N VAL A 108 -19.79 -37.19 20.89
CA VAL A 108 -21.01 -37.64 20.23
C VAL A 108 -20.87 -37.33 18.75
N GLU A 109 -21.18 -38.31 17.91
CA GLU A 109 -21.16 -38.09 16.46
C GLU A 109 -22.27 -37.11 16.06
N PRO A 110 -21.96 -36.04 15.31
CA PRO A 110 -22.93 -35.01 14.98
C PRO A 110 -24.00 -35.56 14.03
N SER A 111 -25.24 -35.52 14.49
CA SER A 111 -26.41 -36.05 13.76
C SER A 111 -27.29 -34.97 13.14
N THR A 112 -27.22 -33.74 13.64
CA THR A 112 -28.04 -32.62 13.21
C THR A 112 -27.25 -31.61 12.37
N GLU A 113 -27.89 -30.99 11.40
CA GLU A 113 -27.32 -29.89 10.64
C GLU A 113 -27.46 -28.58 11.42
N SER A 114 -26.37 -27.82 11.46
CA SER A 114 -26.32 -26.51 12.17
C SER A 114 -26.64 -25.33 11.28
N ILE A 115 -26.67 -25.52 9.97
CA ILE A 115 -26.97 -24.47 8.99
C ILE A 115 -28.39 -24.70 8.48
N PRO A 116 -29.31 -23.73 8.63
CA PRO A 116 -30.65 -23.79 8.06
C PRO A 116 -30.64 -24.08 6.56
N GLU A 117 -31.61 -24.84 6.10
CA GLU A 117 -31.66 -25.29 4.70
C GLU A 117 -31.75 -24.15 3.70
N ASP A 118 -32.50 -23.12 4.03
CA ASP A 118 -32.67 -21.89 3.24
C ASP A 118 -31.41 -21.02 3.13
N LEU A 119 -30.43 -21.23 4.01
CA LEU A 119 -29.12 -20.57 3.98
C LEU A 119 -28.04 -21.38 3.27
N ARG A 120 -28.36 -22.61 2.83
CA ARG A 120 -27.40 -23.46 2.13
C ARG A 120 -27.29 -23.06 0.66
N ARG A 121 -26.05 -22.93 0.22
CA ARG A 121 -25.76 -22.64 -1.17
C ARG A 121 -26.05 -23.86 -2.05
N THR A 122 -26.91 -23.70 -3.07
CA THR A 122 -27.29 -24.74 -4.01
C THR A 122 -26.77 -24.50 -5.42
N ASP A 123 -26.37 -23.29 -5.75
CA ASP A 123 -25.83 -22.91 -7.06
C ASP A 123 -24.33 -23.27 -7.21
N SER A 124 -23.89 -23.40 -8.46
CA SER A 124 -22.48 -23.56 -8.79
C SER A 124 -21.74 -22.22 -8.66
N TYR A 125 -20.48 -22.25 -8.23
CA TYR A 125 -19.62 -21.07 -8.06
C TYR A 125 -18.20 -21.38 -8.53
N LEU A 126 -17.40 -20.33 -8.80
CA LEU A 126 -16.03 -20.44 -9.31
C LEU A 126 -15.95 -21.35 -10.55
N THR A 127 -16.86 -21.15 -11.49
CA THR A 127 -17.01 -21.99 -12.70
C THR A 127 -15.96 -21.68 -13.76
N HIS A 128 -15.28 -20.52 -13.69
CA HIS A 128 -14.23 -20.18 -14.64
C HIS A 128 -13.08 -21.21 -14.58
N PRO A 129 -12.50 -21.60 -15.74
CA PRO A 129 -11.45 -22.63 -15.81
C PRO A 129 -10.25 -22.38 -14.90
N VAL A 130 -9.87 -21.14 -14.62
CA VAL A 130 -8.75 -20.79 -13.74
C VAL A 130 -8.88 -21.38 -12.34
N PHE A 131 -10.11 -21.47 -11.82
CA PHE A 131 -10.38 -22.04 -10.49
C PHE A 131 -10.44 -23.58 -10.50
N ASN A 132 -10.27 -24.21 -11.66
CA ASN A 132 -10.39 -25.64 -11.85
C ASN A 132 -9.16 -26.27 -12.50
N SER A 133 -8.00 -25.57 -12.49
CA SER A 133 -6.83 -25.99 -13.27
C SER A 133 -5.53 -26.14 -12.48
N TYR A 134 -5.33 -25.44 -11.34
CA TYR A 134 -4.02 -25.30 -10.70
C TYR A 134 -4.05 -25.75 -9.23
N HIS A 135 -4.25 -27.05 -9.00
CA HIS A 135 -4.50 -27.60 -7.67
C HIS A 135 -3.31 -28.30 -7.00
N SER A 136 -2.13 -28.25 -7.61
CA SER A 136 -0.87 -28.71 -7.02
C SER A 136 0.15 -27.59 -6.88
N GLU A 137 1.12 -27.74 -5.97
CA GLU A 137 2.19 -26.74 -5.78
C GLU A 137 2.92 -26.42 -7.08
N THR A 138 3.28 -27.46 -7.84
CA THR A 138 4.00 -27.30 -9.10
C THR A 138 3.18 -26.57 -10.15
N GLU A 139 1.90 -26.87 -10.28
CA GLU A 139 1.00 -26.20 -11.23
C GLU A 139 0.79 -24.74 -10.83
N MET A 140 0.55 -24.49 -9.55
CA MET A 140 0.37 -23.13 -9.02
C MET A 140 1.64 -22.28 -9.18
N LEU A 141 2.82 -22.84 -8.87
CA LEU A 141 4.11 -22.17 -9.06
C LEU A 141 4.31 -21.77 -10.54
N ARG A 142 4.08 -22.70 -11.46
CA ARG A 142 4.19 -22.42 -12.89
C ARG A 142 3.14 -21.43 -13.38
N TYR A 143 1.95 -21.44 -12.82
CA TYR A 143 0.91 -20.46 -13.12
C TYR A 143 1.30 -19.07 -12.67
N ILE A 144 1.78 -18.92 -11.43
CA ILE A 144 2.28 -17.63 -10.89
C ILE A 144 3.43 -17.10 -11.76
N HIS A 145 4.40 -17.96 -12.11
CA HIS A 145 5.53 -17.56 -12.95
C HIS A 145 5.11 -17.13 -14.37
N ARG A 146 4.10 -17.78 -14.95
CA ARG A 146 3.52 -17.31 -16.24
C ARG A 146 2.87 -15.95 -16.13
N LEU A 147 2.22 -15.63 -15.01
CA LEU A 147 1.63 -14.32 -14.78
C LEU A 147 2.71 -13.26 -14.57
N GLU A 148 3.72 -13.56 -13.76
CA GLU A 148 4.87 -12.69 -13.52
C GLU A 148 5.57 -12.29 -14.83
N ASN A 149 5.81 -13.26 -15.72
CA ASN A 149 6.47 -13.04 -17.00
C ASN A 149 5.64 -12.27 -18.04
N LYS A 150 4.37 -11.96 -17.73
CA LYS A 150 3.55 -11.12 -18.62
C LYS A 150 3.79 -9.64 -18.48
N ASP A 151 4.44 -9.22 -17.41
CA ASP A 151 4.77 -7.83 -17.15
C ASP A 151 6.17 -7.70 -16.54
N LEU A 152 6.67 -6.47 -16.48
CA LEU A 152 7.95 -6.14 -15.87
C LEU A 152 7.88 -6.26 -14.35
N SER A 153 8.95 -6.75 -13.75
CA SER A 153 9.13 -6.81 -12.30
C SER A 153 10.44 -6.13 -11.88
N LEU A 154 10.60 -5.83 -10.59
CA LEU A 154 11.82 -5.26 -10.04
C LEU A 154 13.05 -6.16 -10.20
N ASN A 155 12.86 -7.47 -10.42
CA ASN A 155 13.94 -8.39 -10.73
C ASN A 155 14.45 -8.23 -12.18
N PHE A 156 13.67 -7.60 -13.04
CA PHE A 156 14.01 -7.37 -14.45
C PHE A 156 14.56 -5.96 -14.70
N SER A 157 13.94 -4.95 -14.13
CA SER A 157 14.30 -3.54 -14.33
C SER A 157 13.83 -2.65 -13.19
N MET A 158 14.38 -1.45 -13.13
CA MET A 158 13.82 -0.35 -12.35
C MET A 158 12.36 -0.10 -12.74
N ILE A 159 11.52 0.17 -11.76
CA ILE A 159 10.15 0.67 -11.93
C ILE A 159 10.10 2.12 -11.44
N PRO A 160 10.23 3.11 -12.32
CA PRO A 160 10.49 4.51 -11.97
C PRO A 160 9.24 5.30 -11.60
N LEU A 161 8.32 4.71 -10.83
CA LEU A 161 7.05 5.32 -10.46
C LEU A 161 7.23 6.39 -9.36
N GLY A 162 7.25 7.65 -9.73
CA GLY A 162 7.13 8.76 -8.76
C GLY A 162 5.70 8.88 -8.24
N SER A 163 5.58 9.22 -7.15
CA SER A 163 5.76 9.08 -5.69
C SER A 163 5.42 7.69 -5.14
N CYS A 164 5.65 6.63 -5.84
CA CYS A 164 5.22 5.29 -5.46
C CYS A 164 6.35 4.41 -4.93
N THR A 165 7.54 4.91 -4.81
CA THR A 165 8.77 4.28 -4.29
C THR A 165 8.83 2.77 -4.50
N MET A 166 9.25 2.34 -5.67
CA MET A 166 9.38 0.93 -6.01
C MET A 166 10.81 0.47 -5.75
N LYS A 167 11.04 -0.13 -4.59
CA LYS A 167 12.35 -0.68 -4.18
C LYS A 167 12.41 -2.17 -4.41
N LEU A 168 13.58 -2.65 -4.83
CA LEU A 168 13.91 -4.07 -4.75
C LEU A 168 14.22 -4.43 -3.29
N ASN A 169 13.48 -5.38 -2.74
CA ASN A 169 13.60 -5.80 -1.35
C ASN A 169 14.69 -6.86 -1.18
N SER A 170 15.38 -6.84 -0.05
CA SER A 170 16.28 -7.90 0.36
C SER A 170 15.51 -9.18 0.70
N VAL A 171 16.05 -10.34 0.32
CA VAL A 171 15.49 -11.64 0.69
C VAL A 171 15.48 -11.79 2.22
N THR A 172 16.53 -11.34 2.90
CA THR A 172 16.65 -11.40 4.36
C THR A 172 15.57 -10.62 5.09
N GLU A 173 15.15 -9.46 4.56
CA GLU A 173 14.05 -8.68 5.12
C GLU A 173 12.71 -9.43 5.01
N MET A 174 12.54 -10.23 3.96
CA MET A 174 11.30 -10.95 3.67
C MET A 174 11.20 -12.30 4.39
N GLU A 175 12.31 -12.90 4.78
CA GLU A 175 12.40 -14.27 5.26
C GLU A 175 11.56 -14.53 6.51
N ALA A 176 11.59 -13.61 7.47
CA ALA A 176 10.89 -13.74 8.76
C ALA A 176 9.35 -13.85 8.61
N VAL A 177 8.77 -13.34 7.52
CA VAL A 177 7.31 -13.41 7.27
C VAL A 177 6.82 -14.86 7.15
N THR A 178 7.72 -15.78 6.77
CA THR A 178 7.39 -17.21 6.60
C THR A 178 7.64 -18.05 7.87
N TRP A 179 8.28 -17.48 8.88
CA TRP A 179 8.57 -18.22 10.11
C TRP A 179 7.30 -18.47 10.93
N PRO A 180 7.07 -19.69 11.43
CA PRO A 180 5.87 -20.02 12.19
C PRO A 180 5.64 -19.11 13.39
N GLU A 181 6.72 -18.64 14.02
CA GLU A 181 6.69 -17.72 15.17
C GLU A 181 6.04 -16.39 14.85
N PHE A 182 6.05 -15.97 13.58
CA PHE A 182 5.37 -14.77 13.09
C PHE A 182 4.05 -15.10 12.36
N SER A 183 4.06 -16.14 11.51
CA SER A 183 2.92 -16.42 10.62
C SER A 183 1.75 -17.13 11.31
N ASN A 184 2.01 -17.89 12.40
CA ASN A 184 1.00 -18.73 13.06
C ASN A 184 0.39 -18.12 14.32
N LEU A 185 0.68 -16.84 14.62
CA LEU A 185 0.06 -16.14 15.76
C LEU A 185 -1.25 -15.45 15.36
N HIS A 186 -2.29 -15.68 16.15
CA HIS A 186 -3.55 -14.94 16.01
C HIS A 186 -3.35 -13.49 16.47
N PRO A 187 -3.95 -12.47 15.78
CA PRO A 187 -3.79 -11.06 16.15
C PRO A 187 -4.22 -10.70 17.56
N TYR A 188 -5.11 -11.49 18.17
CA TYR A 188 -5.58 -11.33 19.54
C TYR A 188 -5.05 -12.42 20.49
N ALA A 189 -3.91 -13.05 20.17
CA ALA A 189 -3.23 -13.93 21.11
C ALA A 189 -2.88 -13.14 22.39
N PRO A 190 -2.95 -13.77 23.58
CA PRO A 190 -2.57 -13.13 24.84
C PRO A 190 -1.14 -12.57 24.79
N GLU A 191 -0.92 -11.43 25.44
CA GLU A 191 0.35 -10.69 25.39
C GLU A 191 1.54 -11.57 25.87
N ASP A 192 1.33 -12.34 26.91
CA ASP A 192 2.34 -13.26 27.46
C ASP A 192 2.74 -14.38 26.50
N GLN A 193 1.90 -14.69 25.51
CA GLN A 193 2.16 -15.68 24.45
C GLN A 193 2.76 -15.05 23.19
N ALA A 194 2.71 -13.73 23.04
CA ALA A 194 3.13 -12.99 21.87
C ALA A 194 4.23 -11.95 22.16
N LYS A 195 5.05 -12.16 23.21
CA LYS A 195 6.06 -11.19 23.69
C LYS A 195 6.98 -10.67 22.60
N GLY A 196 7.44 -11.54 21.69
CA GLY A 196 8.32 -11.14 20.59
C GLY A 196 7.67 -10.11 19.65
N TYR A 197 6.38 -10.26 19.36
CA TYR A 197 5.64 -9.26 18.59
C TYR A 197 5.51 -7.92 19.34
N TYR A 198 5.24 -7.95 20.65
CA TYR A 198 5.15 -6.72 21.45
C TYR A 198 6.50 -5.99 21.55
N GLU A 199 7.61 -6.71 21.62
CA GLU A 199 8.94 -6.12 21.54
C GLU A 199 9.17 -5.49 20.16
N LEU A 200 8.83 -6.19 19.07
CA LEU A 200 8.92 -5.69 17.70
C LEU A 200 8.08 -4.43 17.51
N PHE A 201 6.84 -4.41 17.99
CA PHE A 201 5.97 -3.23 17.90
C PHE A 201 6.58 -2.04 18.65
N LYS A 202 7.06 -2.26 19.86
CA LYS A 202 7.70 -1.24 20.68
C LYS A 202 8.97 -0.68 20.02
N ASP A 203 9.79 -1.54 19.44
CA ASP A 203 10.98 -1.11 18.70
C ASP A 203 10.60 -0.26 17.51
N LEU A 204 9.64 -0.71 16.68
CA LEU A 204 9.17 0.04 15.52
C LEU A 204 8.57 1.39 15.92
N GLU A 205 7.70 1.44 16.92
CA GLU A 205 7.13 2.69 17.41
C GLU A 205 8.21 3.66 17.88
N ASN A 206 9.19 3.19 18.66
CA ASN A 206 10.31 4.01 19.13
C ASN A 206 11.19 4.50 17.97
N TRP A 207 11.58 3.61 17.06
CA TRP A 207 12.42 4.00 15.92
C TRP A 207 11.70 4.98 14.98
N LEU A 208 10.42 4.77 14.75
CA LEU A 208 9.63 5.71 13.95
C LEU A 208 9.45 7.06 14.68
N CYS A 209 9.29 7.07 16.00
CA CYS A 209 9.34 8.31 16.79
C CYS A 209 10.69 9.03 16.62
N ASP A 210 11.81 8.31 16.72
CA ASP A 210 13.15 8.90 16.55
C ASP A 210 13.37 9.45 15.14
N ILE A 211 12.89 8.72 14.11
CA ILE A 211 13.01 9.13 12.71
C ILE A 211 12.17 10.39 12.41
N THR A 212 10.98 10.47 12.97
CA THR A 212 10.00 11.52 12.66
C THR A 212 10.01 12.70 13.63
N GLY A 213 10.55 12.52 14.85
CA GLY A 213 10.52 13.50 15.94
C GLY A 213 9.19 13.56 16.70
N PHE A 214 8.21 12.72 16.36
CA PHE A 214 6.94 12.69 17.07
C PHE A 214 7.03 12.02 18.44
N SER A 215 6.10 12.37 19.31
CA SER A 215 6.05 11.83 20.67
C SER A 215 5.43 10.45 20.75
N LYS A 216 4.57 10.09 19.78
CA LYS A 216 3.89 8.79 19.74
C LYS A 216 3.54 8.39 18.31
N ILE A 217 3.66 7.08 18.05
CA ILE A 217 3.25 6.43 16.81
C ILE A 217 2.13 5.42 17.11
N SER A 218 1.19 5.23 16.18
CA SER A 218 0.28 4.09 16.17
C SER A 218 0.48 3.26 14.91
N LEU A 219 0.67 1.95 15.08
CA LEU A 219 0.79 0.97 14.00
C LEU A 219 -0.58 0.44 13.54
N GLN A 220 -1.69 0.99 14.05
CA GLN A 220 -3.02 0.47 13.73
C GLN A 220 -3.43 0.66 12.27
N PRO A 221 -3.15 1.78 11.57
CA PRO A 221 -3.55 1.94 10.18
C PRO A 221 -2.84 0.95 9.25
N ASN A 222 -3.61 0.21 8.45
CA ASN A 222 -3.11 -0.83 7.55
C ASN A 222 -2.99 -0.39 6.08
N ALA A 223 -3.12 0.91 5.82
CA ALA A 223 -2.91 1.53 4.51
C ALA A 223 -2.57 3.00 4.68
N GLY A 224 -1.93 3.63 3.67
CA GLY A 224 -1.62 5.06 3.67
C GLY A 224 -2.86 5.92 3.87
N SER A 225 -3.91 5.69 3.08
CA SER A 225 -5.18 6.43 3.20
C SER A 225 -5.86 6.23 4.56
N GLN A 226 -5.66 5.09 5.21
CA GLN A 226 -6.16 4.85 6.57
C GLN A 226 -5.32 5.60 7.61
N GLY A 227 -4.01 5.75 7.39
CA GLY A 227 -3.15 6.64 8.17
C GLY A 227 -3.55 8.10 8.03
N GLU A 228 -3.86 8.55 6.80
CA GLU A 228 -4.41 9.90 6.58
C GLU A 228 -5.71 10.10 7.37
N TYR A 229 -6.65 9.16 7.24
CA TYR A 229 -7.92 9.22 7.95
C TYR A 229 -7.72 9.26 9.47
N ALA A 230 -6.85 8.41 10.01
CA ALA A 230 -6.54 8.37 11.45
C ALA A 230 -5.96 9.69 11.96
N GLY A 231 -5.04 10.30 11.19
CA GLY A 231 -4.44 11.59 11.53
C GLY A 231 -5.45 12.74 11.50
N MET A 232 -6.30 12.77 10.49
CA MET A 232 -7.36 13.78 10.38
C MET A 232 -8.45 13.60 11.45
N LEU A 233 -8.77 12.35 11.85
CA LEU A 233 -9.62 12.08 13.01
C LEU A 233 -9.02 12.63 14.31
N ALA A 234 -7.72 12.39 14.54
CA ALA A 234 -7.04 12.89 15.72
C ALA A 234 -7.11 14.42 15.81
N ILE A 235 -6.91 15.13 14.72
CA ILE A 235 -7.05 16.60 14.65
C ILE A 235 -8.51 17.02 14.94
N ARG A 236 -9.47 16.36 14.30
CA ARG A 236 -10.89 16.68 14.51
C ARG A 236 -11.32 16.46 15.96
N ASP A 237 -10.98 15.31 16.53
CA ASP A 237 -11.38 14.95 17.88
C ASP A 237 -10.70 15.85 18.94
N PHE A 238 -9.47 16.29 18.68
CA PHE A 238 -8.77 17.31 19.46
C PHE A 238 -9.55 18.64 19.48
N HIS A 239 -10.02 19.14 18.34
CA HIS A 239 -10.84 20.36 18.30
C HIS A 239 -12.19 20.17 18.99
N LEU A 240 -12.83 19.02 18.81
CA LEU A 240 -14.10 18.70 19.49
C LEU A 240 -13.94 18.64 21.01
N ASP A 241 -12.86 18.03 21.50
CA ASP A 241 -12.56 17.94 22.93
C ASP A 241 -12.31 19.30 23.57
N LYS A 242 -11.74 20.25 22.82
CA LYS A 242 -11.57 21.65 23.23
C LYS A 242 -12.86 22.48 23.14
N GLY A 243 -13.95 21.93 22.64
CA GLY A 243 -15.19 22.66 22.40
C GLY A 243 -15.19 23.51 21.12
N ASP A 244 -14.19 23.34 20.26
CA ASP A 244 -13.99 24.11 19.02
C ASP A 244 -14.63 23.44 17.79
N SER A 245 -15.86 22.96 17.92
CA SER A 245 -16.59 22.26 16.85
C SER A 245 -16.80 23.11 15.58
N HIS A 246 -16.63 24.42 15.69
CA HIS A 246 -16.70 25.36 14.55
C HIS A 246 -15.44 25.30 13.65
N ARG A 247 -14.33 24.73 14.12
CA ARG A 247 -13.11 24.51 13.34
C ARG A 247 -13.28 23.30 12.42
N ASN A 248 -13.58 23.55 11.16
CA ASN A 248 -13.88 22.52 10.17
C ASN A 248 -13.30 22.81 8.77
N ILE A 249 -12.46 23.80 8.64
CA ILE A 249 -11.77 24.12 7.36
C ILE A 249 -10.40 23.42 7.34
N CYS A 250 -10.12 22.75 6.23
CA CYS A 250 -8.81 22.17 5.92
C CYS A 250 -8.24 22.84 4.66
N LEU A 251 -7.06 23.46 4.79
CA LEU A 251 -6.32 24.06 3.67
C LEU A 251 -5.47 22.97 3.01
N ILE A 252 -5.56 22.83 1.68
CA ILE A 252 -4.83 21.78 0.94
C ILE A 252 -4.26 22.35 -0.34
N PRO A 253 -2.93 22.30 -0.59
CA PRO A 253 -2.33 22.70 -1.86
C PRO A 253 -2.87 21.89 -3.03
N THR A 254 -3.01 22.51 -4.19
CA THR A 254 -3.49 21.87 -5.44
C THR A 254 -2.53 20.77 -5.93
N SER A 255 -1.29 20.77 -5.47
CA SER A 255 -0.30 19.71 -5.71
C SER A 255 -0.50 18.46 -4.85
N ALA A 256 -1.34 18.50 -3.80
CA ALA A 256 -1.53 17.39 -2.88
C ALA A 256 -2.09 16.14 -3.59
N HIS A 257 -1.76 14.96 -3.08
CA HIS A 257 -2.32 13.70 -3.57
C HIS A 257 -3.86 13.71 -3.41
N GLY A 258 -4.57 13.15 -4.38
CA GLY A 258 -6.04 13.13 -4.39
C GLY A 258 -6.71 12.46 -3.18
N THR A 259 -5.99 11.64 -2.42
CA THR A 259 -6.48 11.05 -1.16
C THR A 259 -6.55 12.06 -0.01
N ASN A 260 -5.71 13.11 -0.02
CA ASN A 260 -5.70 14.11 1.06
C ASN A 260 -7.06 14.84 1.19
N PRO A 261 -7.60 15.45 0.12
CA PRO A 261 -8.93 16.06 0.22
C PRO A 261 -10.03 15.04 0.55
N ALA A 262 -9.94 13.80 0.06
CA ALA A 262 -10.89 12.76 0.39
C ALA A 262 -10.89 12.42 1.89
N SER A 263 -9.72 12.28 2.49
CA SER A 263 -9.56 12.01 3.93
C SER A 263 -10.09 13.15 4.79
N ALA A 264 -9.85 14.40 4.41
CA ALA A 264 -10.40 15.58 5.08
C ALA A 264 -11.94 15.60 5.04
N VAL A 265 -12.54 15.30 3.88
CA VAL A 265 -14.00 15.22 3.74
C VAL A 265 -14.59 14.07 4.57
N MET A 266 -13.93 12.91 4.62
CA MET A 266 -14.39 11.76 5.40
C MET A 266 -14.53 12.07 6.90
N VAL A 267 -13.69 12.93 7.45
CA VAL A 267 -13.79 13.36 8.85
C VAL A 267 -14.72 14.58 9.04
N GLY A 268 -15.42 15.00 8.00
CA GLY A 268 -16.40 16.10 8.06
C GLY A 268 -15.79 17.51 7.92
N MET A 269 -14.54 17.63 7.47
CA MET A 269 -13.92 18.93 7.17
C MET A 269 -14.28 19.42 5.76
N LYS A 270 -14.26 20.73 5.58
CA LYS A 270 -14.42 21.40 4.30
C LYS A 270 -13.06 21.74 3.74
N VAL A 271 -12.79 21.29 2.52
CA VAL A 271 -11.52 21.52 1.83
C VAL A 271 -11.52 22.89 1.17
N VAL A 272 -10.44 23.63 1.37
CA VAL A 272 -10.14 24.88 0.66
C VAL A 272 -8.79 24.70 -0.04
N GLY A 273 -8.81 24.75 -1.38
CA GLY A 273 -7.61 24.59 -2.21
C GLY A 273 -6.68 25.80 -2.10
N ILE A 274 -5.37 25.57 -2.05
CA ILE A 274 -4.32 26.58 -2.10
C ILE A 274 -3.59 26.44 -3.43
N SER A 275 -3.33 27.54 -4.10
CA SER A 275 -2.57 27.56 -5.37
C SER A 275 -1.10 27.21 -5.12
N CYS A 276 -0.43 26.71 -6.16
CA CYS A 276 1.02 26.61 -6.22
C CYS A 276 1.55 27.68 -7.18
N ASP A 277 2.77 28.16 -6.93
CA ASP A 277 3.47 29.09 -7.78
C ASP A 277 4.07 28.42 -9.05
N GLU A 278 4.69 29.20 -9.92
CA GLU A 278 5.32 28.69 -11.15
C GLU A 278 6.56 27.81 -10.88
N GLU A 279 7.14 27.89 -9.70
CA GLU A 279 8.30 27.12 -9.26
C GLU A 279 7.90 25.81 -8.56
N GLY A 280 6.58 25.59 -8.37
CA GLY A 280 6.02 24.38 -7.76
C GLY A 280 5.93 24.41 -6.25
N ASN A 281 6.16 25.55 -5.61
CA ASN A 281 5.96 25.74 -4.17
C ASN A 281 4.50 26.16 -3.87
N ILE A 282 4.12 26.13 -2.62
CA ILE A 282 2.85 26.69 -2.15
C ILE A 282 2.89 28.22 -2.35
N ASP A 283 1.86 28.77 -3.02
CA ASP A 283 1.73 30.22 -3.15
C ASP A 283 1.47 30.87 -1.79
N SER A 284 2.50 31.49 -1.24
CA SER A 284 2.46 32.14 0.08
C SER A 284 1.43 33.27 0.16
N ALA A 285 1.18 33.99 -0.92
CA ALA A 285 0.20 35.08 -0.91
C ALA A 285 -1.22 34.52 -0.83
N ASP A 286 -1.53 33.52 -1.63
CA ASP A 286 -2.81 32.81 -1.58
C ASP A 286 -3.01 32.10 -0.22
N PHE A 287 -1.95 31.46 0.30
CA PHE A 287 -1.99 30.83 1.62
C PHE A 287 -2.32 31.83 2.72
N LYS A 288 -1.59 32.95 2.81
CA LYS A 288 -1.82 34.03 3.79
C LYS A 288 -3.20 34.66 3.66
N SER A 289 -3.70 34.82 2.45
CA SER A 289 -5.05 35.33 2.18
C SER A 289 -6.13 34.39 2.75
N LYS A 290 -6.03 33.09 2.43
CA LYS A 290 -7.03 32.09 2.83
C LYS A 290 -6.97 31.78 4.33
N ILE A 291 -5.77 31.73 4.93
CA ILE A 291 -5.65 31.50 6.37
C ILE A 291 -6.29 32.64 7.18
N ASN A 292 -6.12 33.90 6.73
CA ASN A 292 -6.78 35.06 7.34
C ASN A 292 -8.30 34.97 7.17
N GLN A 293 -8.78 34.63 5.96
CA GLN A 293 -10.22 34.48 5.67
C GLN A 293 -10.89 33.45 6.57
N TYR A 294 -10.24 32.31 6.79
CA TYR A 294 -10.79 31.18 7.54
C TYR A 294 -10.24 31.05 8.98
N SER A 295 -9.55 32.04 9.49
CA SER A 295 -8.81 32.01 10.77
C SER A 295 -9.62 31.45 11.95
N LYS A 296 -10.90 31.81 12.07
CA LYS A 296 -11.79 31.33 13.15
C LYS A 296 -12.25 29.89 12.98
N SER A 297 -12.27 29.39 11.74
CA SER A 297 -12.78 28.05 11.41
C SER A 297 -11.69 27.09 10.93
N LEU A 298 -10.45 27.51 10.90
CA LEU A 298 -9.31 26.69 10.50
C LEU A 298 -9.15 25.51 11.47
N ALA A 299 -9.28 24.29 10.96
CA ALA A 299 -8.98 23.07 11.69
C ALA A 299 -7.58 22.55 11.39
N ALA A 300 -7.23 22.49 10.11
CA ALA A 300 -5.97 21.91 9.67
C ALA A 300 -5.46 22.52 8.36
N ALA A 301 -4.16 22.34 8.12
CA ALA A 301 -3.59 22.38 6.78
C ALA A 301 -2.93 21.03 6.50
N MET A 302 -3.17 20.44 5.31
CA MET A 302 -2.48 19.23 4.85
C MET A 302 -1.41 19.65 3.84
N VAL A 303 -0.17 19.30 4.10
CA VAL A 303 0.98 19.61 3.25
C VAL A 303 1.76 18.34 2.94
N THR A 304 2.38 18.26 1.77
CA THR A 304 3.30 17.18 1.40
C THR A 304 4.73 17.74 1.41
N TYR A 305 5.66 17.05 2.07
CA TYR A 305 7.04 17.49 2.13
C TYR A 305 8.03 16.32 2.04
N PRO A 306 9.01 16.35 1.08
CA PRO A 306 9.06 17.27 -0.06
C PRO A 306 7.77 17.23 -0.88
N SER A 307 7.49 18.31 -1.63
CA SER A 307 6.25 18.40 -2.40
C SER A 307 6.22 17.35 -3.53
N THR A 308 5.02 17.03 -4.02
CA THR A 308 4.84 16.14 -5.19
C THR A 308 5.42 16.71 -6.49
N HIS A 309 5.83 17.97 -6.48
CA HIS A 309 6.60 18.59 -7.55
C HIS A 309 8.09 18.21 -7.53
N GLY A 310 8.53 17.43 -6.54
CA GLY A 310 9.92 16.98 -6.38
C GLY A 310 10.83 18.04 -5.79
N VAL A 311 10.31 19.04 -5.10
CA VAL A 311 11.08 20.13 -4.49
C VAL A 311 10.85 20.22 -2.98
N PHE A 312 11.86 20.69 -2.26
CA PHE A 312 11.74 21.07 -0.85
C PHE A 312 11.07 22.44 -0.76
N GLU A 313 9.93 22.49 -0.11
CA GLU A 313 9.17 23.73 0.13
C GLU A 313 9.98 24.69 1.00
N ASP A 314 10.39 25.82 0.43
CA ASP A 314 11.30 26.76 1.10
C ASP A 314 10.70 27.39 2.36
N GLU A 315 9.39 27.69 2.33
CA GLU A 315 8.68 28.43 3.38
C GLU A 315 7.89 27.50 4.32
N ILE A 316 8.16 26.19 4.29
CA ILE A 316 7.37 25.21 5.05
C ILE A 316 7.25 25.53 6.54
N LYS A 317 8.32 26.00 7.18
CA LYS A 317 8.29 26.36 8.61
C LYS A 317 7.43 27.59 8.89
N GLU A 318 7.44 28.58 8.00
CA GLU A 318 6.56 29.75 8.09
C GLU A 318 5.10 29.33 7.92
N ILE A 319 4.81 28.48 6.94
CA ILE A 319 3.49 27.92 6.70
C ILE A 319 2.97 27.19 7.95
N CYS A 320 3.78 26.32 8.56
CA CYS A 320 3.41 25.62 9.80
C CYS A 320 3.12 26.61 10.93
N SER A 321 3.98 27.60 11.12
CA SER A 321 3.80 28.62 12.18
C SER A 321 2.52 29.42 12.00
N LEU A 322 2.20 29.83 10.77
CA LEU A 322 0.96 30.53 10.46
C LEU A 322 -0.28 29.70 10.77
N VAL A 323 -0.26 28.39 10.49
CA VAL A 323 -1.37 27.49 10.84
C VAL A 323 -1.59 27.46 12.35
N HIS A 324 -0.51 27.34 13.13
CA HIS A 324 -0.56 27.30 14.60
C HIS A 324 -1.04 28.64 15.18
N GLU A 325 -0.56 29.77 14.68
CA GLU A 325 -0.99 31.11 15.12
C GLU A 325 -2.50 31.32 14.97
N HIS A 326 -3.12 30.65 13.97
CA HIS A 326 -4.57 30.70 13.74
C HIS A 326 -5.32 29.52 14.41
N GLY A 327 -4.64 28.73 15.25
CA GLY A 327 -5.22 27.65 16.05
C GLY A 327 -5.51 26.36 15.28
N GLY A 328 -5.04 26.23 14.04
CA GLY A 328 -5.10 25.01 13.24
C GLY A 328 -3.98 24.02 13.61
N GLN A 329 -4.05 22.82 13.04
CA GLN A 329 -3.03 21.79 13.16
C GLN A 329 -2.42 21.48 11.79
N VAL A 330 -1.15 21.12 11.76
CA VAL A 330 -0.44 20.77 10.52
C VAL A 330 -0.40 19.25 10.37
N TYR A 331 -1.07 18.77 9.33
CA TYR A 331 -0.91 17.41 8.85
C TYR A 331 0.14 17.40 7.73
N MET A 332 1.20 16.61 7.90
CA MET A 332 2.20 16.40 6.86
C MET A 332 2.01 15.03 6.22
N ASP A 333 1.85 14.99 4.91
CA ASP A 333 1.88 13.75 4.14
C ASP A 333 3.33 13.27 4.04
N GLY A 334 3.64 12.25 4.82
CA GLY A 334 4.93 11.57 4.86
C GLY A 334 4.88 10.19 4.22
N ALA A 335 3.91 9.94 3.33
CA ALA A 335 3.80 8.68 2.61
C ALA A 335 5.12 8.24 1.97
N ASN A 336 5.89 9.21 1.48
CA ASN A 336 7.25 9.00 0.98
C ASN A 336 8.25 9.80 1.83
N MET A 337 9.09 9.09 2.57
CA MET A 337 10.14 9.65 3.43
C MET A 337 11.55 9.55 2.82
N ASN A 338 11.68 9.17 1.56
CA ASN A 338 12.96 8.87 0.90
C ASN A 338 13.94 10.05 0.85
N ALA A 339 13.46 11.28 0.99
CA ALA A 339 14.31 12.46 1.05
C ALA A 339 14.46 13.06 2.47
N MET A 340 13.95 12.38 3.51
CA MET A 340 13.90 12.95 4.86
C MET A 340 14.65 12.14 5.91
N VAL A 341 14.59 10.80 5.86
CA VAL A 341 15.11 9.94 6.93
C VAL A 341 16.58 10.24 7.22
N GLY A 342 16.86 10.60 8.46
CA GLY A 342 18.21 10.96 8.92
C GLY A 342 18.73 12.35 8.49
N LEU A 343 17.96 13.12 7.71
CA LEU A 343 18.29 14.47 7.27
C LEU A 343 17.41 15.53 7.93
N CYS A 344 16.10 15.30 8.01
CA CYS A 344 15.16 16.19 8.70
C CYS A 344 13.99 15.39 9.26
N LYS A 345 13.29 15.97 10.24
CA LYS A 345 12.17 15.32 10.93
C LYS A 345 10.89 16.14 10.72
N PRO A 346 9.77 15.49 10.38
CA PRO A 346 8.47 16.18 10.24
C PRO A 346 8.10 17.05 11.43
N ALA A 347 8.27 16.54 12.66
CA ALA A 347 7.96 17.31 13.87
C ALA A 347 8.83 18.57 14.04
N ASP A 348 10.13 18.51 13.68
CA ASP A 348 11.05 19.67 13.77
C ASP A 348 10.76 20.72 12.70
N ILE A 349 10.05 20.34 11.64
CA ILE A 349 9.58 21.25 10.59
C ILE A 349 8.34 22.02 11.08
N GLY A 350 7.55 21.42 11.96
CA GLY A 350 6.33 21.98 12.53
C GLY A 350 5.07 21.17 12.24
N ALA A 351 5.20 19.92 11.80
CA ALA A 351 4.05 19.04 11.65
C ALA A 351 3.54 18.55 13.03
N ASP A 352 2.22 18.54 13.20
CA ASP A 352 1.57 17.97 14.38
C ASP A 352 1.21 16.50 14.19
N VAL A 353 0.97 16.11 12.94
CA VAL A 353 0.59 14.77 12.53
C VAL A 353 1.29 14.39 11.22
N CYS A 354 1.74 13.15 11.11
CA CYS A 354 2.30 12.64 9.86
C CYS A 354 2.03 11.15 9.72
N HIS A 355 1.45 10.72 8.59
CA HIS A 355 1.41 9.29 8.27
C HIS A 355 2.65 8.86 7.48
N LEU A 356 2.99 7.59 7.60
CA LEU A 356 4.10 6.96 6.89
C LEU A 356 3.57 5.78 6.09
N ASN A 357 4.16 5.51 4.92
CA ASN A 357 3.90 4.26 4.21
C ASN A 357 5.11 3.33 4.35
N LEU A 358 4.99 2.30 5.20
CA LEU A 358 6.08 1.32 5.37
C LEU A 358 6.34 0.53 4.09
N HIS A 359 5.35 0.43 3.21
CA HIS A 359 5.45 -0.17 1.88
C HIS A 359 6.07 0.78 0.81
N LYS A 360 6.73 1.85 1.23
CA LYS A 360 7.55 2.74 0.39
C LYS A 360 8.97 2.80 0.98
N THR A 361 9.26 3.79 1.79
CA THR A 361 10.60 4.05 2.35
C THR A 361 11.13 2.90 3.21
N PHE A 362 10.26 2.15 3.91
CA PHE A 362 10.65 1.11 4.87
C PHE A 362 10.47 -0.33 4.35
N CYS A 363 10.61 -0.51 3.05
CA CYS A 363 10.83 -1.79 2.37
C CYS A 363 9.74 -2.86 2.43
N ILE A 364 8.55 -2.60 2.97
CA ILE A 364 7.45 -3.55 2.76
C ILE A 364 7.11 -3.54 1.27
N PRO A 365 7.04 -4.70 0.57
CA PRO A 365 6.69 -4.75 -0.83
C PRO A 365 5.29 -4.16 -1.08
N HIS A 366 5.09 -3.51 -2.22
CA HIS A 366 3.74 -3.08 -2.63
C HIS A 366 2.82 -4.27 -2.88
N GLY A 367 3.39 -5.45 -3.12
CA GLY A 367 2.76 -6.75 -3.06
C GLY A 367 1.74 -7.06 -4.14
N GLY A 368 1.61 -6.23 -5.17
CA GLY A 368 0.64 -6.47 -6.25
C GLY A 368 -0.79 -6.73 -5.78
N GLY A 369 -1.16 -6.16 -4.61
CA GLY A 369 -2.43 -6.41 -3.93
C GLY A 369 -2.28 -6.93 -2.49
N GLY A 370 -1.06 -7.05 -2.01
CA GLY A 370 -0.77 -7.45 -0.63
C GLY A 370 -1.10 -6.39 0.41
N PRO A 371 -1.02 -6.74 1.71
CA PRO A 371 -1.30 -5.83 2.81
C PRO A 371 -0.30 -4.66 2.81
N GLY A 372 -0.76 -3.49 3.25
CA GLY A 372 0.06 -2.30 3.48
C GLY A 372 0.13 -1.96 4.96
N MET A 373 0.97 -0.95 5.29
CA MET A 373 1.03 -0.35 6.62
C MET A 373 1.17 1.16 6.48
N GLY A 374 0.32 1.89 7.19
CA GLY A 374 0.30 3.36 7.19
C GLY A 374 0.37 3.95 8.60
N PRO A 375 1.44 3.71 9.38
CA PRO A 375 1.56 4.24 10.73
C PRO A 375 1.30 5.74 10.79
N ILE A 376 0.72 6.19 11.90
CA ILE A 376 0.43 7.59 12.17
C ILE A 376 1.21 8.08 13.37
N GLY A 377 2.01 9.13 13.18
CA GLY A 377 2.78 9.81 14.21
C GLY A 377 2.13 11.14 14.60
N VAL A 378 2.17 11.47 15.86
CA VAL A 378 1.56 12.69 16.38
C VAL A 378 2.44 13.40 17.42
N ALA A 379 2.30 14.72 17.49
CA ALA A 379 2.84 15.55 18.56
C ALA A 379 2.17 15.21 19.91
N SER A 380 2.82 15.59 21.02
CA SER A 380 2.40 15.18 22.37
C SER A 380 0.95 15.53 22.71
N HIS A 381 0.47 16.69 22.29
CA HIS A 381 -0.90 17.15 22.56
C HIS A 381 -1.99 16.40 21.80
N LEU A 382 -1.61 15.62 20.78
CA LEU A 382 -2.51 14.77 20.00
C LEU A 382 -2.40 13.28 20.38
N ALA A 383 -1.51 12.90 21.28
CA ALA A 383 -1.26 11.51 21.64
C ALA A 383 -2.49 10.76 22.18
N GLU A 384 -3.40 11.47 22.89
CA GLU A 384 -4.64 10.91 23.42
C GLU A 384 -5.71 10.68 22.35
N PHE A 385 -5.50 11.16 21.13
CA PHE A 385 -6.41 11.05 20.00
C PHE A 385 -5.97 10.03 18.96
N LEU A 386 -4.91 9.26 19.22
CA LEU A 386 -4.52 8.13 18.37
C LEU A 386 -5.60 7.03 18.41
N PRO A 387 -5.76 6.25 17.33
CA PRO A 387 -6.81 5.21 17.27
C PRO A 387 -6.79 4.27 18.47
N SER A 388 -7.96 4.01 19.05
CA SER A 388 -8.17 3.07 20.15
C SER A 388 -8.56 1.68 19.66
N ASN A 389 -8.67 0.73 20.59
CA ASN A 389 -9.29 -0.56 20.34
C ASN A 389 -10.34 -0.81 21.44
N PRO A 390 -11.56 -1.23 21.11
CA PRO A 390 -12.61 -1.47 22.11
C PRO A 390 -12.41 -2.75 22.90
N LEU A 391 -11.51 -3.63 22.46
CA LEU A 391 -11.28 -4.94 23.04
C LEU A 391 -10.21 -4.89 24.14
N GLU A 392 -10.47 -5.54 25.26
CA GLU A 392 -9.47 -5.78 26.29
C GLU A 392 -8.47 -6.88 25.80
N PRO A 393 -7.14 -6.79 26.09
CA PRO A 393 -6.48 -5.77 26.92
C PRO A 393 -6.10 -4.48 26.15
N TYR A 394 -6.44 -4.36 24.87
CA TYR A 394 -5.99 -3.27 23.99
C TYR A 394 -6.79 -1.98 24.13
N LYS A 395 -7.78 -1.98 25.03
CA LYS A 395 -8.60 -0.82 25.29
C LYS A 395 -7.76 0.34 25.81
N SER A 396 -7.55 1.32 24.96
CA SER A 396 -6.86 2.55 25.35
C SER A 396 -7.82 3.58 25.92
N LYS A 397 -7.27 4.58 26.62
CA LYS A 397 -8.03 5.76 27.07
C LYS A 397 -8.25 6.78 25.93
N SER A 398 -7.90 6.42 24.70
CA SER A 398 -8.03 7.30 23.55
C SER A 398 -9.49 7.74 23.36
N LYS A 399 -9.66 8.97 22.94
CA LYS A 399 -10.93 9.61 22.62
C LYS A 399 -11.40 9.31 21.19
N THR A 400 -10.52 8.71 20.36
CA THR A 400 -10.78 8.34 18.97
C THR A 400 -11.05 6.84 18.84
N GLY A 401 -12.02 6.46 18.02
CA GLY A 401 -12.35 5.07 17.75
C GLY A 401 -11.27 4.34 16.92
N PRO A 402 -11.44 3.02 16.69
CA PRO A 402 -10.52 2.24 15.88
C PRO A 402 -10.66 2.59 14.39
N VAL A 403 -9.56 2.48 13.64
CA VAL A 403 -9.53 2.64 12.19
C VAL A 403 -9.30 1.32 11.45
N SER A 404 -8.88 0.28 12.16
CA SER A 404 -8.78 -1.09 11.63
C SER A 404 -9.25 -2.11 12.66
N ALA A 405 -9.51 -3.35 12.20
CA ALA A 405 -10.01 -4.41 13.06
C ALA A 405 -8.98 -4.83 14.12
N THR A 406 -7.71 -4.90 13.75
CA THR A 406 -6.62 -5.26 14.67
C THR A 406 -5.89 -4.02 15.18
N HIS A 407 -5.26 -4.14 16.36
CA HIS A 407 -4.56 -3.00 16.98
C HIS A 407 -3.28 -2.59 16.26
N TRP A 408 -2.66 -3.51 15.53
CA TRP A 408 -1.39 -3.30 14.80
C TRP A 408 -1.54 -3.48 13.28
N GLY A 409 -2.70 -3.18 12.72
CA GLY A 409 -2.95 -3.24 11.28
C GLY A 409 -2.60 -4.62 10.70
N SER A 410 -1.70 -4.63 9.71
CA SER A 410 -1.19 -5.85 9.08
C SER A 410 0.09 -6.32 9.77
N ALA A 411 -0.03 -6.81 11.01
CA ALA A 411 1.12 -7.11 11.88
C ALA A 411 2.13 -8.09 11.27
N SER A 412 1.67 -9.08 10.49
CA SER A 412 2.54 -10.12 9.92
C SER A 412 3.61 -9.62 8.95
N ILE A 413 3.47 -8.41 8.40
CA ILE A 413 4.48 -7.80 7.50
C ILE A 413 5.39 -6.79 8.20
N LEU A 414 5.14 -6.45 9.46
CA LEU A 414 5.98 -5.54 10.23
C LEU A 414 7.42 -6.05 10.46
N PRO A 415 7.68 -7.36 10.54
CA PRO A 415 9.05 -7.89 10.59
C PRO A 415 9.94 -7.39 9.44
N ILE A 416 9.39 -7.10 8.27
CA ILE A 416 10.14 -6.58 7.11
C ILE A 416 10.74 -5.22 7.43
N SER A 417 9.91 -4.26 7.86
CA SER A 417 10.40 -2.92 8.23
C SER A 417 11.28 -2.94 9.47
N TRP A 418 10.98 -3.81 10.43
CA TRP A 418 11.83 -4.00 11.60
C TRP A 418 13.24 -4.48 11.19
N ALA A 419 13.32 -5.52 10.35
CA ALA A 419 14.58 -6.05 9.84
C ALA A 419 15.35 -5.00 9.02
N TYR A 420 14.68 -4.27 8.14
CA TYR A 420 15.28 -3.18 7.37
C TYR A 420 15.93 -2.13 8.27
N ILE A 421 15.18 -1.60 9.25
CA ILE A 421 15.70 -0.57 10.15
C ILE A 421 16.84 -1.11 11.01
N ALA A 422 16.69 -2.34 11.54
CA ALA A 422 17.71 -2.97 12.37
C ALA A 422 19.02 -3.22 11.62
N MET A 423 18.95 -3.73 10.39
CA MET A 423 20.14 -3.99 9.56
C MET A 423 20.82 -2.71 9.07
N MET A 424 20.04 -1.72 8.67
CA MET A 424 20.57 -0.45 8.17
C MET A 424 21.16 0.41 9.30
N GLY A 425 20.53 0.43 10.46
CA GLY A 425 20.86 1.35 11.54
C GLY A 425 20.76 2.82 11.12
N SER A 426 21.04 3.73 12.03
CA SER A 426 20.92 5.18 11.76
C SER A 426 21.80 5.66 10.61
N LYS A 427 23.01 5.11 10.50
CA LYS A 427 23.97 5.48 9.42
C LYS A 427 23.50 4.97 8.06
N GLY A 428 23.03 3.73 7.99
CA GLY A 428 22.55 3.13 6.75
C GLY A 428 21.28 3.82 6.25
N LEU A 429 20.32 4.10 7.12
CA LEU A 429 19.09 4.83 6.77
C LEU A 429 19.38 6.24 6.23
N LYS A 430 20.29 6.99 6.89
CA LYS A 430 20.73 8.30 6.37
C LYS A 430 21.40 8.16 5.02
N TYR A 431 22.30 7.19 4.85
CA TYR A 431 23.00 6.95 3.59
C TYR A 431 22.03 6.57 2.46
N ALA A 432 21.01 5.75 2.75
CA ALA A 432 19.96 5.43 1.78
C ALA A 432 19.24 6.69 1.28
N THR A 433 18.87 7.61 2.19
CA THR A 433 18.26 8.89 1.83
C THR A 433 19.20 9.76 0.97
N GLU A 434 20.47 9.86 1.34
CA GLU A 434 21.46 10.60 0.57
C GLU A 434 21.64 10.03 -0.84
N VAL A 435 21.64 8.69 -0.99
CA VAL A 435 21.72 8.00 -2.29
C VAL A 435 20.45 8.23 -3.10
N ALA A 436 19.26 8.17 -2.49
CA ALA A 436 18.00 8.44 -3.18
C ALA A 436 17.98 9.85 -3.81
N ILE A 437 18.39 10.87 -3.05
CA ILE A 437 18.51 12.25 -3.54
C ILE A 437 19.59 12.36 -4.63
N LEU A 438 20.74 11.71 -4.43
CA LEU A 438 21.83 11.70 -5.40
C LEU A 438 21.41 11.07 -6.73
N ASN A 439 20.77 9.91 -6.68
CA ASN A 439 20.29 9.19 -7.87
C ASN A 439 19.29 10.03 -8.67
N ALA A 440 18.34 10.66 -7.98
CA ALA A 440 17.35 11.53 -8.63
C ALA A 440 18.02 12.74 -9.31
N ASN A 441 18.94 13.43 -8.62
CA ASN A 441 19.65 14.57 -9.18
C ASN A 441 20.60 14.18 -10.31
N TYR A 442 21.27 13.02 -10.21
CA TYR A 442 22.10 12.48 -11.29
C TYR A 442 21.27 12.22 -12.55
N MET A 443 20.15 11.54 -12.39
CA MET A 443 19.21 11.24 -13.47
C MET A 443 18.66 12.53 -14.10
N ALA A 444 18.16 13.45 -13.30
CA ALA A 444 17.63 14.74 -13.75
C ALA A 444 18.69 15.53 -14.54
N LYS A 445 19.96 15.52 -14.08
CA LYS A 445 21.06 16.17 -14.77
C LYS A 445 21.35 15.54 -16.13
N LYS A 446 21.31 14.20 -16.23
CA LYS A 446 21.49 13.51 -17.52
C LYS A 446 20.35 13.82 -18.49
N LEU A 447 19.12 13.70 -18.02
CA LEU A 447 17.91 13.91 -18.83
C LEU A 447 17.71 15.38 -19.22
N SER A 448 18.26 16.34 -18.47
CA SER A 448 18.12 17.78 -18.78
C SER A 448 18.75 18.22 -20.10
N LYS A 449 19.47 17.34 -20.79
CA LYS A 449 19.98 17.57 -22.15
C LYS A 449 18.88 17.44 -23.21
N ASP A 450 17.92 16.58 -22.96
CA ASP A 450 16.89 16.17 -23.90
C ASP A 450 15.49 16.61 -23.48
N TYR A 451 15.27 16.77 -22.17
CA TYR A 451 13.98 17.09 -21.55
C TYR A 451 14.12 18.22 -20.56
N LYS A 452 13.11 19.07 -20.47
CA LYS A 452 13.02 20.08 -19.41
C LYS A 452 12.63 19.41 -18.08
N ILE A 453 13.41 19.65 -17.02
CA ILE A 453 13.00 19.35 -15.65
C ILE A 453 12.08 20.49 -15.21
N LEU A 454 10.82 20.20 -14.94
CA LEU A 454 9.79 21.22 -14.78
C LEU A 454 10.03 22.07 -13.53
N TYR A 455 10.28 21.43 -12.39
CA TYR A 455 10.50 22.12 -11.13
C TYR A 455 11.87 21.80 -10.54
N LYS A 456 12.48 22.79 -9.91
CA LYS A 456 13.77 22.69 -9.20
C LYS A 456 13.76 23.68 -8.04
N GLY A 457 14.41 23.32 -6.94
CA GLY A 457 14.64 24.24 -5.85
C GLY A 457 15.61 25.37 -6.22
N LYS A 458 15.76 26.36 -5.36
CA LYS A 458 16.60 27.58 -5.56
C LYS A 458 18.03 27.30 -5.98
N MET A 459 18.61 26.16 -5.59
CA MET A 459 19.96 25.75 -5.97
C MET A 459 20.00 24.96 -7.30
N GLY A 460 18.90 24.84 -8.01
CA GLY A 460 18.79 24.05 -9.23
C GLY A 460 18.76 22.53 -9.02
N LEU A 461 18.58 22.09 -7.77
CA LEU A 461 18.50 20.70 -7.35
C LEU A 461 17.06 20.28 -7.11
N ILE A 462 16.83 18.97 -7.10
CA ILE A 462 15.54 18.34 -6.80
C ILE A 462 15.67 17.46 -5.55
N ALA A 463 14.55 16.97 -5.03
CA ALA A 463 14.51 16.00 -3.93
C ALA A 463 14.83 14.57 -4.45
N HIS A 464 14.01 13.59 -4.14
CA HIS A 464 14.21 12.18 -4.51
C HIS A 464 13.49 11.78 -5.80
N GLU A 465 12.75 12.69 -6.41
CA GLU A 465 11.98 12.49 -7.65
C GLU A 465 11.97 13.77 -8.49
N CYS A 466 11.66 13.65 -9.77
CA CYS A 466 11.55 14.80 -10.66
C CYS A 466 10.40 14.67 -11.65
N ILE A 467 9.96 15.82 -12.18
CA ILE A 467 8.96 15.89 -13.23
C ILE A 467 9.62 16.30 -14.54
N LEU A 468 9.56 15.41 -15.53
CA LEU A 468 9.95 15.71 -16.90
C LEU A 468 8.78 16.38 -17.65
N ASP A 469 9.02 17.56 -18.18
CA ASP A 469 8.11 18.27 -19.05
C ASP A 469 8.21 17.75 -20.48
N THR A 470 7.16 17.12 -20.98
CA THR A 470 7.11 16.58 -22.34
C THR A 470 6.14 17.36 -23.22
N ARG A 471 5.46 18.38 -22.70
CA ARG A 471 4.33 19.09 -23.35
C ARG A 471 4.68 19.64 -24.72
N ASP A 472 5.75 20.41 -24.82
CA ASP A 472 6.19 20.99 -26.10
C ASP A 472 6.61 19.91 -27.09
N LEU A 473 7.36 18.90 -26.62
CA LEU A 473 7.86 17.81 -27.46
C LEU A 473 6.74 17.01 -28.11
N ILE A 474 5.75 16.60 -27.32
CA ILE A 474 4.62 15.80 -27.83
C ILE A 474 3.69 16.66 -28.71
N SER A 475 3.45 17.91 -28.33
CA SER A 475 2.61 18.84 -29.11
C SER A 475 3.19 19.11 -30.51
N GLU A 476 4.48 19.40 -30.60
CA GLU A 476 5.17 19.67 -31.84
C GLU A 476 5.28 18.44 -32.77
N ALA A 477 5.32 17.23 -32.21
CA ALA A 477 5.36 15.98 -32.94
C ALA A 477 3.97 15.37 -33.23
N GLY A 478 2.90 15.97 -32.72
CA GLY A 478 1.54 15.41 -32.80
C GLY A 478 1.37 14.09 -32.02
N LEU A 479 2.20 13.86 -30.99
CA LEU A 479 2.20 12.66 -30.15
C LEU A 479 1.46 12.89 -28.85
N THR A 480 1.30 11.84 -28.06
CA THR A 480 0.73 11.86 -26.72
C THR A 480 1.75 11.36 -25.69
N ILE A 481 1.48 11.64 -24.42
CA ILE A 481 2.31 11.11 -23.31
C ILE A 481 2.25 9.58 -23.25
N ASP A 482 1.12 8.98 -23.65
CA ASP A 482 0.95 7.53 -23.77
C ASP A 482 1.91 6.92 -24.79
N ASP A 483 2.24 7.63 -25.87
CA ASP A 483 3.18 7.15 -26.89
C ASP A 483 4.59 6.96 -26.29
N ILE A 484 5.03 7.91 -25.47
CA ILE A 484 6.31 7.81 -24.74
C ILE A 484 6.26 6.68 -23.72
N ALA A 485 5.20 6.62 -22.93
CA ALA A 485 5.04 5.62 -21.88
C ALA A 485 5.02 4.19 -22.44
N LYS A 486 4.26 3.98 -23.50
CA LYS A 486 4.17 2.66 -24.16
C LYS A 486 5.47 2.30 -24.90
N ARG A 487 6.17 3.30 -25.46
CA ARG A 487 7.48 3.06 -26.08
C ARG A 487 8.55 2.64 -25.08
N LEU A 488 8.52 3.14 -23.84
CA LEU A 488 9.39 2.69 -22.75
C LEU A 488 9.28 1.20 -22.47
N ILE A 489 8.11 0.57 -22.65
CA ILE A 489 7.93 -0.87 -22.50
C ILE A 489 8.79 -1.63 -23.51
N ASP A 490 8.91 -1.15 -24.75
CA ASP A 490 9.81 -1.75 -25.76
C ASP A 490 11.29 -1.65 -25.38
N TYR A 491 11.65 -0.64 -24.59
CA TYR A 491 12.99 -0.48 -24.02
C TYR A 491 13.23 -1.31 -22.75
N GLY A 492 12.19 -2.02 -22.26
CA GLY A 492 12.24 -2.87 -21.08
C GLY A 492 12.13 -2.09 -19.78
N PHE A 493 11.28 -1.05 -19.76
CA PHE A 493 10.94 -0.29 -18.56
C PHE A 493 9.43 -0.14 -18.41
N HIS A 494 8.98 -0.24 -17.18
CA HIS A 494 7.66 0.26 -16.81
C HIS A 494 7.63 1.79 -16.97
N ALA A 495 6.51 2.33 -17.44
CA ALA A 495 6.39 3.78 -17.56
C ALA A 495 6.41 4.47 -16.19
N PRO A 496 7.00 5.67 -16.07
CA PRO A 496 6.82 6.54 -14.92
C PRO A 496 5.35 6.95 -14.73
N THR A 497 5.04 7.58 -13.62
CA THR A 497 3.71 8.16 -13.39
C THR A 497 3.43 9.25 -14.42
N MET A 498 2.31 9.12 -15.14
CA MET A 498 1.93 10.03 -16.22
C MET A 498 0.91 11.08 -15.76
N SER A 499 1.03 12.28 -16.31
CA SER A 499 0.00 13.35 -16.21
C SER A 499 -0.42 13.67 -14.78
N TRP A 500 0.46 13.50 -13.83
CA TRP A 500 0.25 13.85 -12.43
C TRP A 500 1.58 14.26 -11.78
N PRO A 501 1.61 15.32 -10.96
CA PRO A 501 0.55 16.28 -10.67
C PRO A 501 0.26 17.26 -11.81
N VAL A 502 1.07 17.28 -12.85
CA VAL A 502 0.93 18.16 -14.02
C VAL A 502 0.57 17.33 -15.25
N ALA A 503 -0.44 17.76 -16.00
CA ALA A 503 -0.87 17.09 -17.22
C ALA A 503 0.25 17.01 -18.27
N ASN A 504 0.33 15.88 -18.97
CA ASN A 504 1.32 15.62 -20.03
C ASN A 504 2.78 15.71 -19.57
N THR A 505 3.07 15.27 -18.34
CA THR A 505 4.41 15.16 -17.78
C THR A 505 4.67 13.74 -17.30
N LEU A 506 5.94 13.41 -17.01
CA LEU A 506 6.34 12.15 -16.40
C LEU A 506 6.99 12.44 -15.04
N MET A 507 6.48 11.84 -13.98
CA MET A 507 7.08 11.89 -12.66
C MET A 507 7.93 10.63 -12.41
N ILE A 508 9.21 10.81 -12.11
CA ILE A 508 10.20 9.75 -12.05
C ILE A 508 10.85 9.72 -10.68
N GLU A 509 10.87 8.56 -10.05
CA GLU A 509 11.59 8.28 -8.80
C GLU A 509 12.51 7.09 -9.00
N PRO A 510 13.86 7.31 -9.08
CA PRO A 510 14.84 6.24 -9.13
C PRO A 510 15.27 5.87 -7.73
N THR A 511 14.72 5.17 -6.97
CA THR A 511 15.06 4.90 -5.54
C THR A 511 16.56 4.69 -5.27
N GLU A 512 16.95 4.59 -4.01
CA GLU A 512 18.33 4.26 -3.62
C GLU A 512 18.72 2.81 -3.90
N SER A 513 17.74 1.93 -4.17
CA SER A 513 18.02 0.52 -4.46
C SER A 513 18.59 0.30 -5.87
N GLU A 514 18.53 1.31 -6.74
CA GLU A 514 18.95 1.20 -8.13
C GLU A 514 20.45 1.47 -8.32
N SER A 515 21.07 0.65 -9.16
CA SER A 515 22.46 0.85 -9.54
C SER A 515 22.61 2.00 -10.52
N LYS A 516 23.80 2.64 -10.51
CA LYS A 516 24.14 3.66 -11.52
C LYS A 516 23.98 3.14 -12.96
N ALA A 517 24.31 1.87 -13.20
CA ALA A 517 24.19 1.26 -14.53
C ALA A 517 22.72 1.18 -14.97
N GLU A 518 21.80 0.89 -14.06
CA GLU A 518 20.37 0.84 -14.36
C GLU A 518 19.79 2.23 -14.62
N ILE A 519 20.21 3.22 -13.83
CA ILE A 519 19.83 4.62 -14.06
C ILE A 519 20.37 5.12 -15.41
N ASP A 520 21.61 4.75 -15.75
CA ASP A 520 22.19 5.08 -17.06
C ASP A 520 21.40 4.43 -18.20
N ARG A 521 21.00 3.17 -18.04
CA ARG A 521 20.18 2.43 -19.00
C ARG A 521 18.82 3.11 -19.23
N PHE A 522 18.19 3.60 -18.16
CA PHE A 522 16.94 4.36 -18.27
C PHE A 522 17.14 5.69 -19.01
N CYS A 523 18.16 6.44 -18.65
CA CYS A 523 18.49 7.72 -19.32
C CYS A 523 18.78 7.54 -20.81
N GLU A 524 19.53 6.50 -21.18
CA GLU A 524 19.79 6.15 -22.60
C GLU A 524 18.50 5.84 -23.35
N SER A 525 17.57 5.11 -22.71
CA SER A 525 16.27 4.81 -23.29
C SER A 525 15.46 6.09 -23.55
N MET A 526 15.40 6.99 -22.59
CA MET A 526 14.73 8.27 -22.72
C MET A 526 15.36 9.14 -23.81
N SER A 527 16.70 9.22 -23.89
CA SER A 527 17.40 9.96 -24.96
C SER A 527 17.12 9.36 -26.34
N SER A 528 17.05 8.03 -26.44
CA SER A 528 16.69 7.36 -27.69
C SER A 528 15.25 7.66 -28.11
N ILE A 529 14.30 7.63 -27.17
CA ILE A 529 12.90 8.02 -27.41
C ILE A 529 12.82 9.49 -27.88
N LYS A 530 13.61 10.38 -27.26
CA LYS A 530 13.70 11.79 -27.73
C LYS A 530 14.15 11.87 -29.19
N SER A 531 15.15 11.10 -29.59
CA SER A 531 15.58 11.03 -30.97
C SER A 531 14.47 10.50 -31.91
N GLU A 532 13.68 9.52 -31.48
CA GLU A 532 12.51 9.05 -32.24
C GLU A 532 11.45 10.14 -32.38
N ILE A 533 11.19 10.94 -31.34
CA ILE A 533 10.28 12.10 -31.38
C ILE A 533 10.79 13.14 -32.41
N ASP A 534 12.10 13.41 -32.42
CA ASP A 534 12.68 14.36 -33.37
C ASP A 534 12.56 13.88 -34.82
N LYS A 535 12.63 12.58 -35.07
CA LYS A 535 12.40 11.98 -36.37
C LYS A 535 10.95 12.11 -36.85
N VAL A 536 9.98 12.02 -35.94
CA VAL A 536 8.57 12.32 -36.26
C VAL A 536 8.42 13.80 -36.59
N LYS A 537 9.00 14.70 -35.79
CA LYS A 537 8.96 16.16 -36.05
C LYS A 537 9.58 16.55 -37.38
N SER A 538 10.68 15.90 -37.78
CA SER A 538 11.36 16.18 -39.04
C SER A 538 10.71 15.55 -40.28
N GLY A 539 9.73 14.66 -40.08
CA GLY A 539 9.09 13.88 -41.14
C GLY A 539 9.93 12.69 -41.64
N GLU A 540 11.03 12.31 -40.93
CA GLU A 540 11.77 11.07 -41.19
C GLU A 540 10.93 9.84 -40.84
N PHE A 541 10.15 9.95 -39.76
CA PHE A 541 9.07 9.00 -39.42
C PHE A 541 7.72 9.61 -39.75
N SER A 542 6.81 8.78 -40.22
CA SER A 542 5.41 9.18 -40.46
C SER A 542 4.75 9.71 -39.18
N SER A 543 3.94 10.74 -39.30
CA SER A 543 3.14 11.24 -38.18
C SER A 543 2.06 10.24 -37.73
N GLU A 544 1.58 9.40 -38.64
CA GLU A 544 0.48 8.46 -38.39
C GLU A 544 0.98 7.06 -38.04
N ASP A 545 2.06 6.59 -38.67
CA ASP A 545 2.65 5.28 -38.43
C ASP A 545 4.13 5.39 -38.09
N ASN A 546 4.46 5.28 -36.79
CA ASN A 546 5.80 5.40 -36.25
C ASN A 546 5.98 4.52 -35.03
N PRO A 547 7.24 4.25 -34.60
CA PRO A 547 7.52 3.34 -33.49
C PRO A 547 6.89 3.73 -32.14
N LEU A 548 6.62 5.02 -31.90
CA LEU A 548 5.99 5.47 -30.65
C LEU A 548 4.49 5.15 -30.65
N ARG A 549 3.81 5.44 -31.78
CA ARG A 549 2.37 5.14 -31.90
C ARG A 549 2.08 3.64 -32.01
N GLY A 550 2.97 2.85 -32.62
CA GLY A 550 2.84 1.40 -32.74
C GLY A 550 3.13 0.67 -31.43
N SER A 551 3.85 1.30 -30.49
CA SER A 551 4.25 0.68 -29.21
C SER A 551 3.07 0.34 -28.29
N PRO A 552 3.24 -0.71 -27.45
CA PRO A 552 4.38 -1.62 -27.37
C PRO A 552 4.28 -2.75 -28.40
N HIS A 553 5.42 -3.20 -28.91
CA HIS A 553 5.49 -4.24 -29.96
C HIS A 553 5.66 -5.63 -29.32
N THR A 554 4.72 -6.52 -29.61
CA THR A 554 4.77 -7.92 -29.13
C THR A 554 5.70 -8.78 -29.99
N SER A 555 6.20 -9.89 -29.43
CA SER A 555 6.97 -10.87 -30.19
C SER A 555 6.16 -11.48 -31.35
N LEU A 556 4.86 -11.69 -31.13
CA LEU A 556 3.96 -12.22 -32.16
C LEU A 556 3.85 -11.25 -33.35
N GLU A 557 3.67 -9.97 -33.10
CA GLU A 557 3.58 -8.95 -34.15
C GLU A 557 4.88 -8.84 -34.97
N VAL A 558 6.02 -8.73 -34.28
CA VAL A 558 7.34 -8.60 -34.91
C VAL A 558 7.73 -9.85 -35.71
N SER A 559 7.32 -11.05 -35.30
CA SER A 559 7.66 -12.31 -35.96
C SER A 559 6.62 -12.76 -37.00
N SER A 560 5.47 -12.09 -37.10
CA SER A 560 4.43 -12.44 -38.07
C SER A 560 4.88 -12.12 -39.51
N ASP A 561 4.28 -12.80 -40.49
CA ASP A 561 4.52 -12.50 -41.92
C ASP A 561 3.92 -11.14 -42.33
N ASN A 562 2.90 -10.65 -41.60
CA ASN A 562 2.23 -9.40 -41.84
C ASN A 562 2.89 -8.28 -41.04
N TRP A 563 3.72 -7.46 -41.68
CA TRP A 563 4.28 -6.24 -41.10
C TRP A 563 3.79 -5.03 -41.92
N ASN A 564 2.83 -4.31 -41.37
CA ASN A 564 2.15 -3.24 -42.08
C ASN A 564 2.59 -1.84 -41.62
N HIS A 565 3.80 -1.73 -41.04
CA HIS A 565 4.38 -0.47 -40.58
C HIS A 565 5.38 0.11 -41.58
N GLU A 566 5.46 1.43 -41.63
CA GLU A 566 6.42 2.17 -42.46
C GLU A 566 7.85 2.12 -41.90
N TYR A 567 8.04 1.64 -40.66
CA TYR A 567 9.35 1.45 -40.04
C TYR A 567 9.70 -0.04 -39.93
N SER A 568 10.99 -0.33 -39.75
CA SER A 568 11.49 -1.71 -39.76
C SER A 568 11.17 -2.44 -38.44
N ARG A 569 11.06 -3.79 -38.52
CA ARG A 569 10.96 -4.68 -37.34
C ARG A 569 12.13 -4.50 -36.36
N GLU A 570 13.34 -4.19 -36.89
CA GLU A 570 14.51 -3.95 -36.07
C GLU A 570 14.34 -2.68 -35.21
N ILE A 571 13.81 -1.59 -35.76
CA ILE A 571 13.49 -0.36 -35.04
C ILE A 571 12.40 -0.62 -34.01
N ALA A 572 11.37 -1.40 -34.35
CA ALA A 572 10.31 -1.78 -33.42
C ALA A 572 10.85 -2.54 -32.20
N ALA A 573 11.58 -3.63 -32.45
CA ALA A 573 12.00 -4.58 -31.42
C ALA A 573 13.30 -4.19 -30.70
N TYR A 574 14.27 -3.65 -31.43
CA TYR A 574 15.65 -3.45 -30.98
C TYR A 574 16.15 -2.02 -31.21
N PRO A 575 15.44 -0.99 -30.69
CA PRO A 575 15.83 0.40 -30.92
C PRO A 575 17.22 0.76 -30.36
N VAL A 576 17.76 -0.05 -29.46
CA VAL A 576 19.13 0.06 -28.94
C VAL A 576 19.83 -1.32 -28.92
N GLN A 577 21.13 -1.32 -29.08
CA GLN A 577 21.92 -2.56 -29.28
C GLN A 577 21.76 -3.57 -28.12
N ARG A 578 21.68 -3.11 -26.88
CA ARG A 578 21.54 -3.97 -25.70
C ARG A 578 20.30 -4.87 -25.73
N LEU A 579 19.24 -4.42 -26.40
CA LEU A 579 18.00 -5.19 -26.51
C LEU A 579 18.14 -6.43 -27.42
N LYS A 580 19.19 -6.53 -28.21
CA LYS A 580 19.47 -7.74 -28.99
C LYS A 580 19.89 -8.94 -28.11
N THR A 581 20.35 -8.65 -26.88
CA THR A 581 20.81 -9.68 -25.93
C THR A 581 19.86 -9.83 -24.71
N ASN A 582 19.15 -8.77 -24.35
CA ASN A 582 18.24 -8.79 -23.19
C ASN A 582 16.97 -7.98 -23.52
N LYS A 583 16.00 -8.65 -24.12
CA LYS A 583 14.71 -8.07 -24.55
C LYS A 583 13.58 -8.57 -23.66
N PHE A 584 12.85 -7.63 -23.06
CA PHE A 584 11.50 -7.90 -22.56
C PHE A 584 10.50 -7.81 -23.73
N TRP A 585 9.64 -8.80 -23.84
CA TRP A 585 8.56 -8.82 -24.81
C TRP A 585 7.23 -8.57 -24.10
N PRO A 586 6.53 -7.46 -24.41
CA PRO A 586 5.20 -7.22 -23.87
C PRO A 586 4.24 -8.34 -24.32
N SER A 587 3.36 -8.74 -23.44
CA SER A 587 2.38 -9.81 -23.71
C SER A 587 1.19 -9.36 -24.55
N VAL A 588 0.95 -8.04 -24.62
CA VAL A 588 -0.10 -7.42 -25.42
C VAL A 588 0.44 -6.18 -26.14
N GLY A 589 -0.09 -5.91 -27.33
CA GLY A 589 0.18 -4.69 -28.07
C GLY A 589 -0.55 -3.48 -27.47
N ARG A 590 -0.71 -2.43 -28.28
CA ARG A 590 -1.33 -1.20 -27.84
C ARG A 590 -2.82 -1.40 -27.47
N VAL A 591 -3.21 -1.00 -26.27
CA VAL A 591 -4.59 -0.98 -25.82
C VAL A 591 -5.05 0.46 -25.58
N ASP A 592 -6.34 0.73 -25.82
CA ASP A 592 -6.98 1.97 -25.42
C ASP A 592 -7.44 1.87 -23.97
N ASN A 593 -6.59 2.34 -23.04
CA ASN A 593 -6.86 2.30 -21.61
C ASN A 593 -8.13 3.10 -21.25
N THR A 594 -8.34 4.26 -21.88
CA THR A 594 -9.49 5.11 -21.60
C THR A 594 -10.80 4.42 -22.02
N HIS A 595 -10.80 3.75 -23.17
CA HIS A 595 -11.93 2.95 -23.61
C HIS A 595 -12.19 1.78 -22.65
N GLY A 596 -11.14 1.04 -22.27
CA GLY A 596 -11.24 -0.08 -21.34
C GLY A 596 -11.81 0.32 -19.98
N ASP A 597 -11.34 1.43 -19.42
CA ASP A 597 -11.79 1.92 -18.11
C ASP A 597 -13.27 2.36 -18.12
N ARG A 598 -13.75 2.89 -19.26
CA ARG A 598 -15.13 3.35 -19.42
C ARG A 598 -16.10 2.25 -19.84
N ASN A 599 -15.60 1.15 -20.40
CA ASN A 599 -16.39 0.07 -20.96
C ASN A 599 -15.94 -1.26 -20.34
N LEU A 600 -16.07 -1.39 -19.02
CA LEU A 600 -15.74 -2.60 -18.30
C LEU A 600 -16.60 -3.78 -18.79
N ILE A 601 -15.95 -4.83 -19.27
CA ILE A 601 -16.59 -6.10 -19.61
C ILE A 601 -16.19 -7.11 -18.54
N CYS A 602 -17.14 -7.46 -17.67
CA CYS A 602 -16.99 -8.56 -16.71
C CYS A 602 -17.47 -9.85 -17.39
N SER A 603 -16.53 -10.64 -17.89
CA SER A 603 -16.80 -11.96 -18.46
C SER A 603 -16.69 -13.05 -17.41
#